data_ebf5b48ea3ab37c794da561055234f1e
#
_entry.id   ebf5b48ea3ab37c794da561055234f1e
#
_cell.length_a   1.000
_cell.length_b   1.000
_cell.length_c   1.000
_cell.angle_alpha   90.00
_cell.angle_beta   90.00
_cell.angle_gamma   90.00
#
_symmetry.space_group_name_H-M   'P 1'
#
loop_
_entity.id
_entity.type
_entity.pdbx_description
1 polymer ?
#
loop_
_entity_poly.entity_id
_entity_poly.type
_entity_poly.pdbx_seq_one_letter_code
_entity_poly.pdbx_strand_id
1 'polypeptide(L)'
;VSTRATGADERRELVANSAIRIISRDGLRALTHRAVDREAGIPQGSTSHHARTRLALLELVVDTLAERAIADAKHAADALAATPQGEHQLNITELAGVIGALVERLSDRRDDMKARYALILELDDVPLLQGKLTTQSEVHAVTREVTSSLLTSAGLPSSDERIEELISLTDSLVFTRTVIHGTTPLESILTAYLRGVVPLSATSTGKS
;
A
#
# COMPACT_ATOMS: atom_id res chain seq x y z
N VAL A 1 7.87 23.75 -24.10
CA VAL A 1 8.74 23.50 -22.95
C VAL A 1 8.37 22.20 -22.22
N SER A 2 7.19 21.58 -22.54
CA SER A 2 6.62 20.41 -21.81
C SER A 2 7.23 19.05 -22.18
N THR A 3 7.75 18.85 -23.39
CA THR A 3 8.10 17.51 -23.93
C THR A 3 9.39 16.91 -23.34
N ARG A 4 10.29 17.72 -22.82
CA ARG A 4 11.59 17.25 -22.27
C ARG A 4 11.44 16.76 -20.81
N ALA A 5 10.56 17.35 -20.03
CA ALA A 5 10.23 16.91 -18.67
C ALA A 5 9.55 15.54 -18.68
N THR A 6 8.56 15.34 -19.55
CA THR A 6 7.83 14.06 -19.71
C THR A 6 8.77 12.88 -20.02
N GLY A 7 9.73 13.05 -20.93
CA GLY A 7 10.66 11.97 -21.28
C GLY A 7 11.69 11.62 -20.19
N ALA A 8 12.03 12.56 -19.30
CA ALA A 8 12.91 12.30 -18.15
C ALA A 8 12.16 11.54 -17.04
N ASP A 9 10.90 11.90 -16.80
CA ASP A 9 10.04 11.25 -15.81
C ASP A 9 9.68 9.83 -16.26
N GLU A 10 9.32 9.63 -17.52
CA GLU A 10 9.07 8.30 -18.10
C GLU A 10 10.29 7.38 -17.97
N ARG A 11 11.49 7.93 -18.18
CA ARG A 11 12.73 7.14 -18.07
C ARG A 11 13.10 6.84 -16.62
N ARG A 12 12.83 7.77 -15.70
CA ARG A 12 13.00 7.55 -14.26
C ARG A 12 12.05 6.46 -13.78
N GLU A 13 10.81 6.49 -14.23
CA GLU A 13 9.81 5.47 -13.93
C GLU A 13 10.20 4.10 -14.51
N LEU A 14 10.70 4.03 -15.74
CA LEU A 14 11.20 2.80 -16.35
C LEU A 14 12.32 2.17 -15.51
N VAL A 15 13.27 2.98 -15.03
CA VAL A 15 14.37 2.53 -14.16
C VAL A 15 13.82 2.00 -12.83
N ALA A 16 12.90 2.71 -12.19
CA ALA A 16 12.26 2.29 -10.95
C ALA A 16 11.48 0.97 -11.11
N ASN A 17 10.67 0.87 -12.16
CA ASN A 17 9.91 -0.35 -12.47
C ASN A 17 10.81 -1.56 -12.72
N SER A 18 11.93 -1.36 -13.43
CA SER A 18 12.89 -2.42 -13.68
C SER A 18 13.60 -2.87 -12.41
N ALA A 19 13.96 -1.92 -11.54
CA ALA A 19 14.55 -2.21 -10.23
C ALA A 19 13.56 -2.98 -9.32
N ILE A 20 12.29 -2.58 -9.30
CA ILE A 20 11.21 -3.27 -8.56
C ILE A 20 11.07 -4.72 -9.03
N ARG A 21 11.04 -4.97 -10.36
CA ARG A 21 10.96 -6.34 -10.91
C ARG A 21 12.14 -7.20 -10.50
N ILE A 22 13.37 -6.64 -10.52
CA ILE A 22 14.58 -7.36 -10.10
C ILE A 22 14.47 -7.74 -8.62
N ILE A 23 14.10 -6.80 -7.74
CA ILE A 23 13.96 -7.07 -6.32
C ILE A 23 12.86 -8.13 -6.08
N SER A 24 11.72 -8.00 -6.74
CA SER A 24 10.60 -8.94 -6.63
C SER A 24 10.97 -10.38 -7.03
N ARG A 25 11.78 -10.53 -8.07
CA ARG A 25 12.12 -11.83 -8.65
C ARG A 25 13.38 -12.44 -8.04
N ASP A 26 14.42 -11.63 -7.89
CA ASP A 26 15.79 -12.08 -7.64
C ASP A 26 16.35 -11.61 -6.28
N GLY A 27 15.58 -10.80 -5.52
CA GLY A 27 15.96 -10.24 -4.22
C GLY A 27 16.85 -8.99 -4.33
N LEU A 28 17.07 -8.34 -3.18
CA LEU A 28 17.78 -7.06 -3.08
C LEU A 28 19.24 -7.15 -3.51
N ARG A 29 19.88 -8.31 -3.33
CA ARG A 29 21.29 -8.52 -3.71
C ARG A 29 21.51 -8.47 -5.22
N ALA A 30 20.51 -8.85 -6.01
CA ALA A 30 20.55 -8.81 -7.47
C ALA A 30 20.45 -7.38 -8.05
N LEU A 31 20.02 -6.39 -7.24
CA LEU A 31 19.86 -5.01 -7.66
C LEU A 31 21.21 -4.36 -7.90
N THR A 32 21.56 -4.16 -9.15
CA THR A 32 22.74 -3.41 -9.62
C THR A 32 22.35 -2.52 -10.80
N HIS A 33 23.08 -1.43 -11.05
CA HIS A 33 22.83 -0.54 -12.19
C HIS A 33 22.84 -1.31 -13.53
N ARG A 34 23.79 -2.24 -13.70
CA ARG A 34 23.86 -3.07 -14.92
C ARG A 34 22.68 -4.01 -15.05
N ALA A 35 22.18 -4.56 -13.94
CA ALA A 35 21.00 -5.42 -13.98
C ALA A 35 19.76 -4.61 -14.37
N VAL A 36 19.63 -3.38 -13.85
CA VAL A 36 18.54 -2.46 -14.19
C VAL A 36 18.60 -2.02 -15.64
N ASP A 37 19.78 -1.62 -16.16
CA ASP A 37 19.94 -1.26 -17.56
C ASP A 37 19.49 -2.40 -18.49
N ARG A 38 19.89 -3.65 -18.16
CA ARG A 38 19.51 -4.84 -18.93
C ARG A 38 18.01 -5.14 -18.85
N GLU A 39 17.43 -5.07 -17.64
CA GLU A 39 15.99 -5.32 -17.40
C GLU A 39 15.14 -4.27 -18.12
N ALA A 40 15.59 -3.01 -18.11
CA ALA A 40 14.92 -1.89 -18.76
C ALA A 40 15.10 -1.86 -20.28
N GLY A 41 16.03 -2.65 -20.83
CA GLY A 41 16.37 -2.60 -22.27
C GLY A 41 17.03 -1.28 -22.71
N ILE A 42 17.75 -0.61 -21.79
CA ILE A 42 18.42 0.67 -22.07
C ILE A 42 19.93 0.51 -22.14
N PRO A 43 20.66 1.46 -22.80
CA PRO A 43 22.10 1.40 -22.89
C PRO A 43 22.77 1.35 -21.52
N GLN A 44 23.87 0.59 -21.42
CA GLN A 44 24.62 0.44 -20.18
C GLN A 44 25.10 1.81 -19.67
N GLY A 45 24.91 2.07 -18.37
CA GLY A 45 25.24 3.32 -17.72
C GLY A 45 24.06 4.31 -17.63
N SER A 46 22.96 4.06 -18.33
CA SER A 46 21.78 4.94 -18.32
C SER A 46 21.17 5.09 -16.94
N THR A 47 21.07 4.00 -16.17
CA THR A 47 20.56 4.03 -14.78
C THR A 47 21.35 4.98 -13.91
N SER A 48 22.68 5.10 -14.11
CA SER A 48 23.55 5.99 -13.33
C SER A 48 23.24 7.47 -13.53
N HIS A 49 22.52 7.85 -14.58
CA HIS A 49 22.04 9.23 -14.76
C HIS A 49 20.85 9.56 -13.84
N HIS A 50 20.08 8.56 -13.45
CA HIS A 50 18.90 8.72 -12.57
C HIS A 50 19.23 8.41 -11.11
N ALA A 51 20.15 7.48 -10.86
CA ALA A 51 20.60 7.07 -9.55
C ALA A 51 22.11 6.77 -9.60
N ARG A 52 22.95 7.66 -9.08
CA ARG A 52 24.42 7.54 -9.22
C ARG A 52 25.01 6.43 -8.36
N THR A 53 24.41 6.14 -7.24
CA THR A 53 24.89 5.15 -6.25
C THR A 53 23.84 4.08 -6.04
N ARG A 54 24.26 2.93 -5.45
CA ARG A 54 23.32 1.90 -5.03
C ARG A 54 22.27 2.44 -4.04
N LEU A 55 22.68 3.32 -3.12
CA LEU A 55 21.77 3.95 -2.17
C LEU A 55 20.74 4.81 -2.91
N ALA A 56 21.16 5.67 -3.84
CA ALA A 56 20.25 6.48 -4.64
C ALA A 56 19.28 5.62 -5.48
N LEU A 57 19.71 4.44 -5.93
CA LEU A 57 18.84 3.50 -6.63
C LEU A 57 17.79 2.88 -5.69
N LEU A 58 18.18 2.56 -4.46
CA LEU A 58 17.25 2.11 -3.42
C LEU A 58 16.26 3.21 -3.02
N GLU A 59 16.74 4.44 -2.86
CA GLU A 59 15.88 5.62 -2.61
C GLU A 59 14.84 5.78 -3.70
N LEU A 60 15.25 5.70 -4.97
CA LEU A 60 14.32 5.78 -6.11
C LEU A 60 13.23 4.70 -6.04
N VAL A 61 13.58 3.47 -5.70
CA VAL A 61 12.61 2.37 -5.58
C VAL A 61 11.66 2.61 -4.41
N VAL A 62 12.20 2.95 -3.24
CA VAL A 62 11.41 3.20 -2.02
C VAL A 62 10.44 4.36 -2.22
N ASP A 63 10.92 5.48 -2.78
CA ASP A 63 10.08 6.65 -3.06
C ASP A 63 8.96 6.30 -4.05
N THR A 64 9.27 5.55 -5.12
CA THR A 64 8.26 5.10 -6.09
C THR A 64 7.19 4.22 -5.45
N LEU A 65 7.59 3.28 -4.58
CA LEU A 65 6.63 2.42 -3.87
C LEU A 65 5.78 3.23 -2.88
N ALA A 66 6.38 4.20 -2.18
CA ALA A 66 5.67 5.09 -1.26
C ALA A 66 4.66 5.98 -1.98
N GLU A 67 5.05 6.61 -3.10
CA GLU A 67 4.16 7.43 -3.93
C GLU A 67 2.93 6.64 -4.42
N ARG A 68 3.15 5.39 -4.85
CA ARG A 68 2.07 4.49 -5.29
C ARG A 68 1.14 4.09 -4.15
N ALA A 69 1.69 3.81 -2.97
CA ALA A 69 0.88 3.47 -1.80
C ALA A 69 0.01 4.65 -1.34
N ILE A 70 0.54 5.89 -1.38
CA ILE A 70 -0.24 7.10 -1.11
C ILE A 70 -1.36 7.27 -2.15
N ALA A 71 -1.07 7.05 -3.43
CA ALA A 71 -2.08 7.13 -4.48
C ALA A 71 -3.20 6.10 -4.29
N ASP A 72 -2.87 4.87 -3.85
CA ASP A 72 -3.88 3.84 -3.56
C ASP A 72 -4.76 4.21 -2.36
N ALA A 73 -4.16 4.74 -1.29
CA ALA A 73 -4.91 5.19 -0.13
C ALA A 73 -5.87 6.34 -0.51
N LYS A 74 -5.39 7.33 -1.26
CA LYS A 74 -6.22 8.43 -1.76
C LYS A 74 -7.35 7.92 -2.67
N HIS A 75 -7.07 6.99 -3.57
CA HIS A 75 -8.09 6.40 -4.42
C HIS A 75 -9.19 5.68 -3.62
N ALA A 76 -8.83 5.00 -2.53
CA ALA A 76 -9.82 4.38 -1.64
C ALA A 76 -10.70 5.45 -0.97
N ALA A 77 -10.12 6.59 -0.56
CA ALA A 77 -10.86 7.73 -0.01
C ALA A 77 -11.80 8.36 -1.05
N ASP A 78 -11.32 8.54 -2.29
CA ASP A 78 -12.12 9.10 -3.38
C ASP A 78 -13.29 8.19 -3.76
N ALA A 79 -13.07 6.87 -3.79
CA ALA A 79 -14.12 5.88 -4.03
C ALA A 79 -15.22 5.97 -2.96
N LEU A 80 -14.84 6.21 -1.71
CA LEU A 80 -15.78 6.46 -0.62
C LEU A 80 -16.56 7.76 -0.83
N ALA A 81 -15.87 8.85 -1.16
CA ALA A 81 -16.49 10.16 -1.36
C ALA A 81 -17.45 10.18 -2.56
N ALA A 82 -17.20 9.35 -3.57
CA ALA A 82 -18.06 9.20 -4.76
C ALA A 82 -19.34 8.41 -4.49
N THR A 83 -19.45 7.71 -3.36
CA THR A 83 -20.69 7.06 -2.94
C THR A 83 -21.72 8.14 -2.59
N PRO A 84 -22.95 8.14 -3.18
CA PRO A 84 -23.92 9.18 -2.95
C PRO A 84 -24.17 9.42 -1.47
N GLN A 85 -23.78 10.59 -0.98
CA GLN A 85 -24.03 11.04 0.39
C GLN A 85 -25.49 11.52 0.53
N GLY A 86 -26.47 10.59 0.37
CA GLY A 86 -27.84 10.82 0.76
C GLY A 86 -28.14 9.89 1.90
N GLU A 87 -28.56 10.36 3.06
CA GLU A 87 -29.09 9.66 4.23
C GLU A 87 -28.58 8.22 4.53
N HIS A 88 -27.64 7.69 3.74
CA HIS A 88 -27.13 6.33 3.79
C HIS A 88 -25.73 6.32 4.38
N GLN A 89 -25.64 6.03 5.65
CA GLN A 89 -24.41 5.64 6.32
C GLN A 89 -23.90 4.36 5.66
N LEU A 90 -22.60 4.28 5.32
CA LEU A 90 -22.00 3.07 4.79
C LEU A 90 -22.34 1.88 5.70
N ASN A 91 -22.88 0.83 5.13
CA ASN A 91 -23.04 -0.39 5.90
C ASN A 91 -21.74 -1.23 5.92
N ILE A 92 -21.69 -2.18 6.84
CA ILE A 92 -20.51 -3.04 7.05
C ILE A 92 -20.12 -3.81 5.77
N THR A 93 -21.10 -4.23 4.96
CA THR A 93 -20.85 -4.97 3.72
C THR A 93 -20.21 -4.08 2.66
N GLU A 94 -20.69 -2.85 2.53
CA GLU A 94 -20.12 -1.85 1.61
C GLU A 94 -18.68 -1.49 2.03
N LEU A 95 -18.44 -1.25 3.32
CA LEU A 95 -17.10 -0.99 3.83
C LEU A 95 -16.16 -2.18 3.59
N ALA A 96 -16.61 -3.41 3.87
CA ALA A 96 -15.84 -4.62 3.58
C ALA A 96 -15.52 -4.75 2.08
N GLY A 97 -16.46 -4.37 1.20
CA GLY A 97 -16.25 -4.31 -0.25
C GLY A 97 -15.18 -3.31 -0.67
N VAL A 98 -15.20 -2.09 -0.11
CA VAL A 98 -14.18 -1.05 -0.39
C VAL A 98 -12.79 -1.53 0.04
N ILE A 99 -12.65 -2.07 1.25
CA ILE A 99 -11.38 -2.59 1.75
C ILE A 99 -10.94 -3.82 0.94
N GLY A 100 -11.87 -4.72 0.60
CA GLY A 100 -11.59 -5.88 -0.25
C GLY A 100 -11.06 -5.48 -1.63
N ALA A 101 -11.66 -4.47 -2.27
CA ALA A 101 -11.20 -3.92 -3.54
C ALA A 101 -9.79 -3.31 -3.43
N LEU A 102 -9.47 -2.67 -2.31
CA LEU A 102 -8.11 -2.17 -2.03
C LEU A 102 -7.11 -3.33 -1.93
N VAL A 103 -7.44 -4.39 -1.17
CA VAL A 103 -6.59 -5.59 -1.04
C VAL A 103 -6.33 -6.23 -2.40
N GLU A 104 -7.36 -6.40 -3.24
CA GLU A 104 -7.20 -6.96 -4.59
C GLU A 104 -6.29 -6.08 -5.45
N ARG A 105 -6.51 -4.76 -5.50
CA ARG A 105 -5.69 -3.82 -6.25
C ARG A 105 -4.21 -3.88 -5.85
N LEU A 106 -3.92 -3.88 -4.55
CA LEU A 106 -2.56 -4.00 -4.04
C LEU A 106 -1.96 -5.36 -4.42
N SER A 107 -2.75 -6.43 -4.35
CA SER A 107 -2.31 -7.79 -4.68
C SER A 107 -2.05 -7.98 -6.18
N ASP A 108 -2.76 -7.27 -7.04
CA ASP A 108 -2.54 -7.27 -8.51
C ASP A 108 -1.19 -6.67 -8.88
N ARG A 109 -0.70 -5.69 -8.11
CA ARG A 109 0.66 -5.13 -8.25
C ARG A 109 1.69 -5.97 -7.51
N ARG A 110 1.73 -7.22 -7.87
CA ARG A 110 2.51 -8.26 -7.18
C ARG A 110 3.99 -7.92 -7.01
N ASP A 111 4.62 -7.35 -8.04
CA ASP A 111 6.03 -6.99 -8.00
C ASP A 111 6.29 -5.87 -7.00
N ASP A 112 5.42 -4.86 -6.94
CA ASP A 112 5.51 -3.77 -5.97
C ASP A 112 5.44 -4.31 -4.54
N MET A 113 4.46 -5.19 -4.24
CA MET A 113 4.28 -5.73 -2.91
C MET A 113 5.42 -6.66 -2.50
N LYS A 114 5.88 -7.54 -3.38
CA LYS A 114 7.04 -8.40 -3.10
C LYS A 114 8.30 -7.59 -2.88
N ALA A 115 8.56 -6.58 -3.72
CA ALA A 115 9.70 -5.68 -3.54
C ALA A 115 9.61 -4.92 -2.22
N ARG A 116 8.42 -4.40 -1.84
CA ARG A 116 8.18 -3.73 -0.56
C ARG A 116 8.54 -4.65 0.62
N TYR A 117 8.05 -5.89 0.63
CA TYR A 117 8.35 -6.83 1.70
C TYR A 117 9.83 -7.20 1.76
N ALA A 118 10.47 -7.44 0.62
CA ALA A 118 11.91 -7.70 0.56
C ALA A 118 12.73 -6.53 1.12
N LEU A 119 12.36 -5.28 0.76
CA LEU A 119 13.01 -4.08 1.26
C LEU A 119 12.82 -3.89 2.77
N ILE A 120 11.62 -4.13 3.31
CA ILE A 120 11.36 -4.06 4.76
C ILE A 120 12.24 -5.06 5.52
N LEU A 121 12.43 -6.27 4.97
CA LEU A 121 13.20 -7.34 5.62
C LEU A 121 14.72 -7.19 5.47
N GLU A 122 15.21 -6.53 4.41
CA GLU A 122 16.63 -6.50 4.07
C GLU A 122 17.28 -5.11 4.24
N LEU A 123 16.53 -4.06 4.63
CA LEU A 123 17.07 -2.69 4.82
C LEU A 123 17.39 -2.36 6.29
N ASP A 124 17.70 -3.35 7.13
CA ASP A 124 18.04 -3.11 8.53
C ASP A 124 19.23 -2.17 8.70
N ASP A 125 20.18 -2.19 7.76
CA ASP A 125 21.35 -1.31 7.73
C ASP A 125 21.05 0.12 7.26
N VAL A 126 19.81 0.39 6.77
CA VAL A 126 19.38 1.70 6.25
C VAL A 126 18.02 2.10 6.85
N PRO A 127 17.96 2.37 8.17
CA PRO A 127 16.69 2.57 8.89
C PRO A 127 15.84 3.72 8.33
N LEU A 128 16.47 4.76 7.77
CA LEU A 128 15.75 5.88 7.16
C LEU A 128 14.94 5.46 5.92
N LEU A 129 15.44 4.53 5.11
CA LEU A 129 14.70 4.01 3.96
C LEU A 129 13.65 2.98 4.39
N GLN A 130 13.99 2.11 5.32
CA GLN A 130 13.06 1.16 5.89
C GLN A 130 11.86 1.89 6.54
N GLY A 131 12.13 2.99 7.26
CA GLY A 131 11.12 3.84 7.88
C GLY A 131 10.08 4.40 6.89
N LYS A 132 10.48 4.72 5.65
CA LYS A 132 9.55 5.17 4.59
C LYS A 132 8.53 4.11 4.16
N LEU A 133 8.79 2.83 4.42
CA LEU A 133 7.92 1.70 4.08
C LEU A 133 7.14 1.15 5.27
N THR A 134 7.33 1.70 6.46
CA THR A 134 6.78 1.21 7.72
C THR A 134 5.95 2.27 8.46
N THR A 135 5.62 2.05 9.72
CA THR A 135 4.71 2.86 10.54
C THR A 135 5.14 4.30 10.79
N GLN A 136 6.37 4.68 10.49
CA GLN A 136 6.88 6.06 10.65
C GLN A 136 6.85 6.88 9.36
N SER A 137 6.17 6.39 8.34
CA SER A 137 6.13 6.98 7.00
C SER A 137 4.95 7.92 6.79
N GLU A 138 5.07 8.82 5.80
CA GLU A 138 3.95 9.60 5.28
C GLU A 138 2.83 8.68 4.74
N VAL A 139 3.21 7.55 4.13
CA VAL A 139 2.27 6.52 3.68
C VAL A 139 1.39 6.05 4.82
N HIS A 140 2.00 5.74 5.98
CA HIS A 140 1.25 5.28 7.15
C HIS A 140 0.33 6.38 7.69
N ALA A 141 0.80 7.63 7.75
CA ALA A 141 -0.02 8.76 8.18
C ALA A 141 -1.27 8.95 7.29
N VAL A 142 -1.10 8.94 5.96
CA VAL A 142 -2.22 9.02 5.00
C VAL A 142 -3.15 7.80 5.13
N THR A 143 -2.60 6.60 5.28
CA THR A 143 -3.40 5.37 5.46
C THR A 143 -4.25 5.45 6.73
N ARG A 144 -3.70 5.95 7.84
CA ARG A 144 -4.44 6.16 9.09
C ARG A 144 -5.61 7.13 8.92
N GLU A 145 -5.37 8.26 8.25
CA GLU A 145 -6.40 9.27 7.98
C GLU A 145 -7.56 8.68 7.14
N VAL A 146 -7.22 7.98 6.08
CA VAL A 146 -8.20 7.31 5.21
C VAL A 146 -8.97 6.23 5.99
N THR A 147 -8.27 5.41 6.78
CA THR A 147 -8.90 4.36 7.60
C THR A 147 -9.84 4.94 8.64
N SER A 148 -9.44 6.03 9.31
CA SER A 148 -10.28 6.76 10.26
C SER A 148 -11.56 7.28 9.59
N SER A 149 -11.43 7.87 8.40
CA SER A 149 -12.56 8.37 7.62
C SER A 149 -13.51 7.24 7.19
N LEU A 150 -12.97 6.10 6.76
CA LEU A 150 -13.75 4.91 6.40
C LEU A 150 -14.57 4.38 7.58
N LEU A 151 -13.94 4.21 8.74
CA LEU A 151 -14.63 3.73 9.95
C LEU A 151 -15.72 4.71 10.39
N THR A 152 -15.40 6.01 10.42
CA THR A 152 -16.34 7.07 10.81
C THR A 152 -17.56 7.12 9.87
N SER A 153 -17.35 7.00 8.56
CA SER A 153 -18.43 6.99 7.54
C SER A 153 -19.35 5.78 7.67
N ALA A 154 -18.85 4.69 8.26
CA ALA A 154 -19.66 3.51 8.58
C ALA A 154 -20.25 3.54 10.00
N GLY A 155 -20.07 4.63 10.76
CA GLY A 155 -20.53 4.75 12.17
C GLY A 155 -19.82 3.80 13.13
N LEU A 156 -18.61 3.36 12.76
CA LEU A 156 -17.79 2.47 13.59
C LEU A 156 -16.81 3.28 14.46
N PRO A 157 -16.38 2.74 15.62
CA PRO A 157 -15.33 3.37 16.41
C PRO A 157 -14.04 3.56 15.61
N SER A 158 -13.49 4.78 15.61
CA SER A 158 -12.26 5.17 14.91
C SER A 158 -11.16 5.55 15.91
N SER A 159 -11.02 4.81 17.01
CA SER A 159 -9.90 4.96 17.94
C SER A 159 -8.59 4.54 17.26
N ASP A 160 -7.46 5.08 17.74
CA ASP A 160 -6.14 4.73 17.21
C ASP A 160 -5.91 3.22 17.16
N GLU A 161 -6.34 2.49 18.19
CA GLU A 161 -6.25 1.04 18.26
C GLU A 161 -7.03 0.37 17.11
N ARG A 162 -8.27 0.80 16.84
CA ARG A 162 -9.11 0.23 15.78
C ARG A 162 -8.59 0.54 14.38
N ILE A 163 -8.01 1.73 14.22
CA ILE A 163 -7.34 2.11 12.97
C ILE A 163 -6.15 1.19 12.71
N GLU A 164 -5.28 0.98 13.70
CA GLU A 164 -4.11 0.12 13.56
C GLU A 164 -4.47 -1.36 13.37
N GLU A 165 -5.51 -1.86 14.04
CA GLU A 165 -6.02 -3.21 13.83
C GLU A 165 -6.48 -3.44 12.39
N LEU A 166 -7.26 -2.50 11.83
CA LEU A 166 -7.76 -2.61 10.47
C LEU A 166 -6.64 -2.49 9.43
N ILE A 167 -5.67 -1.61 9.64
CA ILE A 167 -4.46 -1.50 8.80
C ILE A 167 -3.68 -2.82 8.83
N SER A 168 -3.43 -3.37 10.03
CA SER A 168 -2.70 -4.62 10.20
C SER A 168 -3.41 -5.81 9.57
N LEU A 169 -4.73 -5.88 9.67
CA LEU A 169 -5.54 -6.90 9.02
C LEU A 169 -5.43 -6.78 7.49
N THR A 170 -5.56 -5.56 6.95
CA THR A 170 -5.47 -5.28 5.52
C THR A 170 -4.09 -5.68 4.97
N ASP A 171 -2.99 -5.27 5.63
CA ASP A 171 -1.62 -5.64 5.26
C ASP A 171 -1.41 -7.17 5.30
N SER A 172 -1.98 -7.86 6.29
CA SER A 172 -1.92 -9.32 6.40
C SER A 172 -2.65 -10.04 5.25
N LEU A 173 -3.79 -9.50 4.83
CA LEU A 173 -4.55 -10.02 3.69
C LEU A 173 -3.80 -9.81 2.38
N VAL A 174 -3.19 -8.64 2.16
CA VAL A 174 -2.34 -8.35 1.00
C VAL A 174 -1.14 -9.29 0.97
N PHE A 175 -0.45 -9.48 2.10
CA PHE A 175 0.68 -10.42 2.21
C PHE A 175 0.25 -11.85 1.86
N THR A 176 -0.86 -12.32 2.42
CA THR A 176 -1.38 -13.66 2.17
C THR A 176 -1.68 -13.87 0.69
N ARG A 177 -2.32 -12.90 0.03
CA ARG A 177 -2.60 -12.95 -1.41
C ARG A 177 -1.34 -12.94 -2.27
N THR A 178 -0.40 -12.05 -1.95
CA THR A 178 0.78 -11.77 -2.77
C THR A 178 1.88 -12.81 -2.63
N VAL A 179 2.17 -13.20 -1.38
CA VAL A 179 3.33 -14.04 -1.04
C VAL A 179 2.94 -15.50 -0.83
N ILE A 180 1.86 -15.74 -0.08
CA ILE A 180 1.40 -17.09 0.27
C ILE A 180 0.52 -17.70 -0.82
N HIS A 181 -0.03 -16.85 -1.73
CA HIS A 181 -1.01 -17.26 -2.75
C HIS A 181 -2.31 -17.84 -2.16
N GLY A 182 -2.67 -17.37 -0.98
CA GLY A 182 -3.89 -17.79 -0.31
C GLY A 182 -5.14 -17.31 -1.04
N THR A 183 -6.16 -18.16 -1.08
CA THR A 183 -7.47 -17.88 -1.69
C THR A 183 -8.53 -17.52 -0.65
N THR A 184 -8.11 -16.97 0.47
CA THR A 184 -9.00 -16.64 1.59
C THR A 184 -10.09 -15.67 1.16
N PRO A 185 -11.37 -15.91 1.49
CA PRO A 185 -12.48 -15.03 1.10
C PRO A 185 -12.42 -13.71 1.87
N LEU A 186 -11.99 -12.63 1.19
CA LEU A 186 -11.75 -11.32 1.78
C LEU A 186 -13.01 -10.75 2.43
N GLU A 187 -14.13 -10.76 1.70
CA GLU A 187 -15.39 -10.19 2.16
C GLU A 187 -15.87 -10.84 3.47
N SER A 188 -15.74 -12.16 3.59
CA SER A 188 -16.13 -12.89 4.79
C SER A 188 -15.30 -12.48 6.01
N ILE A 189 -13.97 -12.39 5.85
CA ILE A 189 -13.07 -12.02 6.94
C ILE A 189 -13.30 -10.57 7.36
N LEU A 190 -13.32 -9.65 6.38
CA LEU A 190 -13.51 -8.23 6.65
C LEU A 190 -14.88 -7.96 7.30
N THR A 191 -15.95 -8.60 6.80
CA THR A 191 -17.28 -8.49 7.40
C THR A 191 -17.31 -9.03 8.83
N ALA A 192 -16.67 -10.17 9.10
CA ALA A 192 -16.61 -10.74 10.45
C ALA A 192 -15.86 -9.82 11.42
N TYR A 193 -14.70 -9.28 11.00
CA TYR A 193 -13.96 -8.31 11.79
C TYR A 193 -14.78 -7.05 12.08
N LEU A 194 -15.33 -6.41 11.05
CA LEU A 194 -16.08 -5.17 11.17
C LEU A 194 -17.34 -5.32 12.04
N ARG A 195 -18.03 -6.47 11.98
CA ARG A 195 -19.14 -6.78 12.91
C ARG A 195 -18.68 -6.89 14.34
N GLY A 196 -17.50 -7.44 14.60
CA GLY A 196 -16.93 -7.55 15.94
C GLY A 196 -16.53 -6.21 16.55
N VAL A 197 -16.32 -5.17 15.71
CA VAL A 197 -15.98 -3.80 16.13
C VAL A 197 -17.22 -2.98 16.54
N VAL A 198 -18.42 -3.38 16.09
CA VAL A 198 -19.67 -2.68 16.47
C VAL A 198 -19.81 -2.67 17.99
N PRO A 199 -20.00 -1.48 18.63
CA PRO A 199 -20.23 -1.42 20.06
C PRO A 199 -21.44 -2.28 20.44
N LEU A 200 -21.29 -3.18 21.39
CA LEU A 200 -22.43 -3.85 22.00
C LEU A 200 -23.30 -2.75 22.60
N SER A 201 -24.44 -2.49 21.98
CA SER A 201 -25.44 -1.58 22.55
C SER A 201 -25.67 -2.02 23.99
N ALA A 202 -25.40 -1.13 24.95
CA ALA A 202 -25.68 -1.40 26.35
C ALA A 202 -27.13 -1.87 26.45
N THR A 203 -27.29 -3.14 26.77
CA THR A 203 -28.58 -3.75 27.00
C THR A 203 -29.28 -2.89 28.04
N SER A 204 -30.31 -2.14 27.61
CA SER A 204 -31.18 -1.37 28.49
C SER A 204 -31.67 -2.33 29.56
N THR A 205 -31.07 -2.24 30.75
CA THR A 205 -31.60 -2.85 31.97
C THR A 205 -32.87 -2.09 32.31
N GLY A 206 -33.97 -2.53 31.69
CA GLY A 206 -35.32 -2.15 32.13
C GLY A 206 -35.49 -2.65 33.55
N LYS A 207 -35.42 -1.72 34.49
CA LYS A 207 -35.96 -1.94 35.84
C LYS A 207 -37.48 -1.75 35.77
N SER A 208 -38.18 -2.83 35.94
CA SER A 208 -39.56 -2.81 36.43
C SER A 208 -39.58 -2.42 37.91
#